data_b02e8bc63fe531a5f1300dcccb580030
#
_entry.id   b02e8bc63fe531a5f1300dcccb580030
#
_cell.length_a   1.000
_cell.length_b   1.000
_cell.length_c   1.000
_cell.angle_alpha   90.00
_cell.angle_beta   90.00
_cell.angle_gamma   90.00
#
_symmetry.space_group_name_H-M   'P 1'
#
loop_
_entity.id
_entity.type
_entity.pdbx_description
1 polymer ?
#
loop_
_entity_poly.entity_id
_entity_poly.type
_entity_poly.pdbx_seq_one_letter_code
_entity_poly.pdbx_strand_id
1 'polypeptide(L)'
;MNVLSAIYATELPVTSLDGDELWYKDSIIYQLHVKAFADSNNDGIGDFAGLTEKLDYLQDLGVTALWLLPFYPSPGRDDGYDIADYGAINPDFGTMKDFRRFIV
;
A
#
# COMPACT_ATOMS: atom_id res chain seq x y z
N MET A 1 -8.84 -8.08 -5.59
CA MET A 1 -7.46 -8.03 -5.07
C MET A 1 -7.50 -7.84 -3.56
N ASN A 2 -6.77 -8.66 -2.83
CA ASN A 2 -6.74 -8.54 -1.38
C ASN A 2 -5.51 -7.73 -0.94
N VAL A 3 -5.67 -6.43 -0.87
CA VAL A 3 -4.59 -5.50 -0.53
C VAL A 3 -4.15 -5.67 0.92
N LEU A 4 -5.09 -5.98 1.81
CA LEU A 4 -4.78 -6.17 3.23
C LEU A 4 -3.82 -7.33 3.44
N SER A 5 -3.99 -8.43 2.71
CA SER A 5 -3.06 -9.56 2.76
C SER A 5 -1.65 -9.15 2.36
N ALA A 6 -1.51 -8.31 1.34
CA ALA A 6 -0.20 -7.85 0.89
C ALA A 6 0.50 -6.96 1.92
N ILE A 7 -0.25 -6.07 2.58
CA ILE A 7 0.30 -5.15 3.57
C ILE A 7 0.84 -5.89 4.78
N TYR A 8 0.15 -6.94 5.22
CA TYR A 8 0.50 -7.67 6.43
C TYR A 8 1.18 -9.01 6.18
N ALA A 9 1.52 -9.31 4.93
CA ALA A 9 2.07 -10.62 4.56
C ALA A 9 3.35 -10.99 5.30
N THR A 10 4.14 -10.00 5.74
CA THR A 10 5.38 -10.22 6.48
C THR A 10 5.19 -10.23 7.99
N GLU A 11 4.06 -9.77 8.50
CA GLU A 11 3.83 -9.57 9.93
C GLU A 11 2.84 -10.56 10.53
N LEU A 12 1.92 -11.05 9.73
CA LEU A 12 0.88 -11.96 10.18
C LEU A 12 1.07 -13.33 9.55
N PRO A 13 0.91 -14.40 10.34
CA PRO A 13 0.79 -15.72 9.72
C PRO A 13 -0.38 -15.62 8.74
N VAL A 14 -0.12 -16.01 7.51
CA VAL A 14 -1.15 -16.03 6.49
C VAL A 14 -2.16 -17.11 6.82
N THR A 15 -3.04 -16.80 7.77
CA THR A 15 -4.31 -17.48 7.79
C THR A 15 -5.08 -16.84 6.67
N SER A 16 -5.20 -17.51 5.63
CA SER A 16 -5.76 -16.99 4.43
C SER A 16 -7.09 -16.36 4.68
N LEU A 17 -7.18 -15.10 4.36
CA LEU A 17 -8.46 -14.43 4.21
C LEU A 17 -9.35 -15.16 3.19
N ASP A 18 -8.75 -16.03 2.38
CA ASP A 18 -9.41 -16.77 1.29
C ASP A 18 -9.48 -18.28 1.55
N GLY A 19 -9.01 -18.76 2.70
CA GLY A 19 -8.92 -20.19 2.94
C GLY A 19 -7.70 -20.86 2.32
N ASP A 20 -6.81 -20.11 1.68
CA ASP A 20 -5.62 -20.64 1.02
C ASP A 20 -4.35 -20.19 1.75
N GLU A 21 -3.72 -21.10 2.50
CA GLU A 21 -2.49 -20.83 3.24
C GLU A 21 -1.29 -20.57 2.34
N LEU A 22 -1.36 -20.95 1.07
CA LEU A 22 -0.26 -20.81 0.11
C LEU A 22 -0.60 -19.80 -0.99
N TRP A 23 -1.44 -18.83 -0.68
CA TRP A 23 -1.88 -17.82 -1.64
C TRP A 23 -0.70 -17.12 -2.34
N TYR A 24 0.40 -16.91 -1.61
CA TYR A 24 1.56 -16.18 -2.12
C TYR A 24 2.28 -16.93 -3.26
N LYS A 25 2.11 -18.25 -3.37
CA LYS A 25 2.76 -19.04 -4.43
C LYS A 25 2.18 -18.77 -5.81
N ASP A 26 0.89 -18.41 -5.85
CA ASP A 26 0.19 -18.12 -7.11
C ASP A 26 -0.04 -16.62 -7.29
N SER A 27 0.50 -15.79 -6.40
CA SER A 27 0.28 -14.35 -6.42
C SER A 27 1.28 -13.63 -7.32
N ILE A 28 0.79 -12.61 -8.00
CA ILE A 28 1.63 -11.63 -8.67
C ILE A 28 1.69 -10.41 -7.76
N ILE A 29 2.85 -10.21 -7.15
CA ILE A 29 3.06 -9.14 -6.16
C ILE A 29 3.69 -7.94 -6.84
N TYR A 30 3.07 -6.78 -6.70
CA TYR A 30 3.61 -5.52 -7.22
C TYR A 30 4.08 -4.66 -6.05
N GLN A 31 5.38 -4.37 -6.02
CA GLN A 31 5.97 -3.50 -5.01
C GLN A 31 5.92 -2.06 -5.48
N LEU A 32 5.46 -1.14 -4.63
CA LEU A 32 5.40 0.27 -4.99
C LEU A 32 5.65 1.18 -3.79
N HIS A 33 6.07 2.40 -4.10
CA HIS A 33 6.15 3.49 -3.14
C HIS A 33 5.00 4.45 -3.41
N VAL A 34 4.17 4.73 -2.40
CA VAL A 34 2.98 5.58 -2.55
C VAL A 34 3.35 6.94 -3.13
N LYS A 35 4.45 7.54 -2.65
CA LYS A 35 4.89 8.87 -3.11
C LYS A 35 5.22 8.95 -4.60
N ALA A 36 5.50 7.83 -5.24
CA ALA A 36 5.98 7.78 -6.62
C ALA A 36 4.99 7.16 -7.59
N PHE A 37 3.82 6.73 -7.14
CA PHE A 37 2.94 5.93 -8.00
C PHE A 37 1.84 6.78 -8.66
N ALA A 38 1.00 7.46 -7.88
CA ALA A 38 -0.10 8.25 -8.44
C ALA A 38 -0.44 9.45 -7.56
N ASP A 39 -0.44 10.63 -8.17
CA ASP A 39 -0.68 11.91 -7.51
C ASP A 39 -2.10 12.38 -7.83
N SER A 40 -3.01 12.39 -6.83
CA SER A 40 -4.40 12.77 -7.04
C SER A 40 -4.66 14.28 -6.94
N ASN A 41 -3.77 15.00 -6.26
CA ASN A 41 -3.96 16.43 -6.00
C ASN A 41 -2.96 17.35 -6.72
N ASN A 42 -2.13 16.74 -7.57
CA ASN A 42 -1.18 17.46 -8.42
C ASN A 42 -0.13 18.27 -7.64
N ASP A 43 0.29 17.77 -6.48
CA ASP A 43 1.34 18.40 -5.67
C ASP A 43 2.75 17.87 -5.98
N GLY A 44 2.86 16.93 -6.92
CA GLY A 44 4.14 16.32 -7.28
C GLY A 44 4.49 15.10 -6.43
N ILE A 45 3.66 14.74 -5.48
CA ILE A 45 3.88 13.60 -4.58
C ILE A 45 2.68 12.67 -4.69
N GLY A 46 2.92 11.38 -4.92
CA GLY A 46 1.87 10.38 -4.96
C GLY A 46 1.18 10.23 -3.60
N ASP A 47 -0.07 9.78 -3.61
CA ASP A 47 -0.88 9.68 -2.41
C ASP A 47 -1.81 8.45 -2.44
N PHE A 48 -2.41 8.13 -1.29
CA PHE A 48 -3.33 7.00 -1.18
C PHE A 48 -4.60 7.19 -2.01
N ALA A 49 -5.09 8.40 -2.17
CA ALA A 49 -6.26 8.65 -3.02
C ALA A 49 -5.93 8.32 -4.48
N GLY A 50 -4.76 8.72 -4.97
CA GLY A 50 -4.32 8.38 -6.32
C GLY A 50 -4.11 6.88 -6.49
N LEU A 51 -3.50 6.22 -5.51
CA LEU A 51 -3.31 4.78 -5.55
C LEU A 51 -4.67 4.04 -5.60
N THR A 52 -5.64 4.49 -4.79
CA THR A 52 -6.99 3.92 -4.78
C THR A 52 -7.66 4.00 -6.15
N GLU A 53 -7.49 5.11 -6.85
CA GLU A 53 -8.03 5.30 -8.20
C GLU A 53 -7.41 4.33 -9.22
N LYS A 54 -6.22 3.84 -8.97
CA LYS A 54 -5.49 2.94 -9.88
C LYS A 54 -5.61 1.46 -9.54
N LEU A 55 -6.37 1.10 -8.52
CA LEU A 55 -6.51 -0.30 -8.12
C LEU A 55 -7.10 -1.17 -9.24
N ASP A 56 -8.10 -0.69 -9.96
CA ASP A 56 -8.69 -1.44 -11.08
C ASP A 56 -7.67 -1.65 -12.19
N TYR A 57 -6.84 -0.65 -12.48
CA TYR A 57 -5.77 -0.77 -13.47
C TYR A 57 -4.78 -1.86 -13.06
N LEU A 58 -4.37 -1.90 -11.80
CA LEU A 58 -3.45 -2.92 -11.30
C LEU A 58 -4.08 -4.32 -11.36
N GLN A 59 -5.35 -4.42 -11.02
CA GLN A 59 -6.08 -5.68 -11.11
C GLN A 59 -6.16 -6.17 -12.55
N ASP A 60 -6.42 -5.30 -13.50
CA ASP A 60 -6.48 -5.63 -14.92
C ASP A 60 -5.13 -6.11 -15.47
N LEU A 61 -4.02 -5.65 -14.89
CA LEU A 61 -2.69 -6.13 -15.23
C LEU A 61 -2.40 -7.53 -14.68
N GLY A 62 -3.27 -8.06 -13.83
CA GLY A 62 -3.07 -9.37 -13.21
C GLY A 62 -2.39 -9.33 -11.85
N VAL A 63 -2.18 -8.15 -11.28
CA VAL A 63 -1.62 -8.00 -9.94
C VAL A 63 -2.64 -8.50 -8.92
N THR A 64 -2.23 -9.38 -8.04
CA THR A 64 -3.11 -9.96 -7.01
C THR A 64 -2.80 -9.48 -5.60
N ALA A 65 -1.63 -8.88 -5.40
CA ALA A 65 -1.22 -8.36 -4.11
C ALA A 65 -0.31 -7.15 -4.30
N LEU A 66 -0.34 -6.22 -3.34
CA LEU A 66 0.53 -5.06 -3.34
C LEU A 66 1.49 -5.13 -2.15
N TRP A 67 2.74 -4.80 -2.39
CA TRP A 67 3.74 -4.63 -1.35
C TRP A 67 4.07 -3.14 -1.28
N LEU A 68 3.56 -2.46 -0.26
CA LEU A 68 3.79 -1.03 -0.08
C LEU A 68 5.09 -0.79 0.69
N LEU A 69 5.93 0.10 0.18
CA LEU A 69 7.05 0.64 0.93
C LEU A 69 6.53 1.51 2.07
N PRO A 70 7.35 1.83 3.10
CA PRO A 70 6.87 2.54 4.28
C PRO A 70 6.13 3.84 3.94
N PHE A 71 4.99 4.06 4.59
CA PHE A 71 4.12 5.21 4.37
C PHE A 71 3.80 5.97 5.65
N TYR A 72 4.54 5.72 6.71
CA TYR A 72 4.39 6.41 7.99
C TYR A 72 5.03 7.80 7.94
N PRO A 73 4.67 8.72 8.87
CA PRO A 73 5.36 9.99 8.98
C PRO A 73 6.86 9.77 9.14
N SER A 74 7.65 10.52 8.37
CA SER A 74 9.10 10.36 8.32
C SER A 74 9.74 11.65 7.85
N PRO A 75 10.93 12.02 8.37
CA PRO A 75 11.70 13.13 7.82
C PRO A 75 12.26 12.86 6.42
N GLY A 76 12.10 11.65 5.90
CA GLY A 76 12.49 11.32 4.54
C GLY A 76 13.99 11.14 4.31
N ARG A 77 14.76 10.95 5.37
CA ARG A 77 16.23 10.80 5.28
C ARG A 77 16.66 9.41 4.83
N ASP A 78 15.78 8.42 5.02
CA ASP A 78 16.03 7.01 4.66
C ASP A 78 14.84 6.45 3.88
N ASP A 79 14.35 7.23 2.94
CA ASP A 79 13.26 6.86 2.01
C ASP A 79 12.00 6.33 2.71
N GLY A 80 11.72 6.85 3.91
CA GLY A 80 10.54 6.46 4.69
C GLY A 80 10.79 5.36 5.71
N TYR A 81 11.95 4.74 5.71
CA TYR A 81 12.30 3.72 6.70
C TYR A 81 12.67 4.31 8.07
N ASP A 82 12.96 5.60 8.13
CA ASP A 82 13.18 6.36 9.37
C ASP A 82 11.83 6.84 9.94
N ILE A 83 11.06 5.92 10.45
CA ILE A 83 9.66 6.12 10.82
C ILE A 83 9.55 6.96 12.10
N ALA A 84 8.84 8.08 12.04
CA ALA A 84 8.62 8.97 13.16
C ALA A 84 7.40 8.60 14.00
N ASP A 85 6.37 8.00 13.38
CA ASP A 85 5.13 7.62 14.06
C ASP A 85 4.52 6.39 13.38
N TYR A 86 4.46 5.27 14.09
CA TYR A 86 3.88 4.03 13.57
C TYR A 86 2.35 4.02 13.60
N GLY A 87 1.72 4.99 14.25
CA GLY A 87 0.28 5.07 14.39
C GLY A 87 -0.41 6.00 13.41
N ALA A 88 0.33 6.56 12.44
CA ALA A 88 -0.20 7.57 11.53
C ALA A 88 0.27 7.34 10.10
N ILE A 89 -0.36 8.05 9.16
CA ILE A 89 0.02 8.10 7.76
C ILE A 89 0.83 9.36 7.53
N ASN A 90 1.88 9.28 6.71
CA ASN A 90 2.62 10.46 6.31
C ASN A 90 1.66 11.47 5.66
N PRO A 91 1.58 12.70 6.17
CA PRO A 91 0.62 13.69 5.65
C PRO A 91 0.84 14.02 4.17
N ASP A 92 2.03 13.82 3.64
CA ASP A 92 2.31 14.01 2.21
C ASP A 92 1.56 12.98 1.35
N PHE A 93 1.20 11.83 1.91
CA PHE A 93 0.53 10.74 1.19
C PHE A 93 -0.97 10.71 1.42
N GLY A 94 -1.50 11.62 2.21
CA GLY A 94 -2.92 11.72 2.51
C GLY A 94 -3.23 11.60 3.99
N THR A 95 -4.48 11.24 4.28
CA THR A 95 -5.00 11.15 5.65
C THR A 95 -5.25 9.69 6.02
N MET A 96 -5.49 9.43 7.31
CA MET A 96 -5.92 8.11 7.76
C MET A 96 -7.24 7.70 7.09
N LYS A 97 -8.11 8.67 6.78
CA LYS A 97 -9.34 8.41 6.03
C LYS A 97 -9.05 7.89 4.62
N ASP A 98 -8.09 8.49 3.93
CA ASP A 98 -7.68 8.05 2.60
C ASP A 98 -7.10 6.64 2.64
N PHE A 99 -6.30 6.33 3.66
CA PHE A 99 -5.76 5.00 3.87
C PHE A 99 -6.86 3.96 4.11
N ARG A 100 -7.83 4.29 4.95
CA ARG A 100 -8.98 3.38 5.23
C ARG A 100 -9.79 3.11 3.97
N ARG A 101 -10.00 4.13 3.15
CA ARG A 101 -10.68 3.98 1.87
C ARG A 101 -9.91 3.06 0.93
N PHE A 102 -8.59 3.16 0.91
CA PHE A 102 -7.73 2.31 0.11
C PHE A 102 -7.86 0.83 0.52
N ILE A 103 -7.95 0.55 1.81
CA ILE A 103 -8.02 -0.83 2.32
C ILE A 103 -9.38 -1.48 2.04
N VAL A 104 -10.43 -0.71 2.02
CA VAL A 104 -11.82 -1.23 1.83
C VAL A 104 -12.10 -1.62 0.32
#